data_c65db57f74f73936d1b9ffba853a50c9
#
_entry.id   c65db57f74f73936d1b9ffba853a50c9
#
_cell.length_a   1.000
_cell.length_b   1.000
_cell.length_c   1.000
_cell.angle_alpha   90.00
_cell.angle_beta   90.00
_cell.angle_gamma   90.00
#
_symmetry.space_group_name_H-M   'P 1'
#
loop_
_entity.id
_entity.type
_entity.pdbx_description
1 polymer ?
#
loop_
_entity_poly.entity_id
_entity_poly.type
_entity_poly.pdbx_seq_one_letter_code
_entity_poly.pdbx_strand_id
1 'polypeptide(L)'
;FIIFVYNLQNMKVDMRSDTVTKPSKEMIEAMFNASVGDDVFEEDPSVNDLQAFAADYFGKEAALYCSSGTQTNQIAINLHVTPGGEVICHEESHIYKYEGAGIAKNSGASVRLLRGDRGRLNVLDVKKWINPADDVHYPLTQLVSVEDTTNRVGGAIYDFEEIKKLRTFTKNLGIPFHLDGARAMNAIAARNMDPKIYAAEFDSLS
;
A
#
# COMPACT_ATOMS: atom_id res chain seq x y z
N PHE A 1 -22.05 12.25 -1.50
CA PHE A 1 -22.15 10.89 -0.96
C PHE A 1 -23.60 10.65 -0.53
N ILE A 2 -24.28 9.69 -1.19
CA ILE A 2 -25.62 9.28 -0.79
C ILE A 2 -25.41 8.10 0.17
N ILE A 3 -25.68 8.31 1.44
CA ILE A 3 -25.70 7.26 2.46
C ILE A 3 -27.07 6.62 2.41
N PHE A 4 -27.20 5.41 1.91
CA PHE A 4 -28.43 4.63 2.04
C PHE A 4 -28.40 3.90 3.38
N VAL A 5 -29.23 4.34 4.31
CA VAL A 5 -29.51 3.60 5.54
C VAL A 5 -30.75 2.75 5.31
N TYR A 6 -30.59 1.46 5.05
CA TYR A 6 -31.71 0.54 5.02
C TYR A 6 -31.93 -0.08 6.41
N ASN A 7 -33.11 0.12 6.94
CA ASN A 7 -33.53 -0.49 8.19
C ASN A 7 -34.25 -1.81 7.87
N LEU A 8 -33.49 -2.90 7.78
CA LEU A 8 -34.04 -4.27 7.70
C LEU A 8 -34.04 -4.85 9.12
N GLN A 9 -35.19 -4.92 9.74
CA GLN A 9 -35.42 -5.58 11.05
C GLN A 9 -34.48 -5.11 12.17
N ASN A 10 -34.37 -3.79 12.41
CA ASN A 10 -33.50 -3.17 13.43
C ASN A 10 -31.97 -3.32 13.21
N MET A 11 -31.49 -3.85 12.11
CA MET A 11 -30.07 -3.81 11.76
C MET A 11 -29.74 -2.49 11.05
N LYS A 12 -28.88 -1.68 11.66
CA LYS A 12 -28.23 -0.57 10.94
C LYS A 12 -27.05 -1.11 10.14
N VAL A 13 -27.14 -1.04 8.83
CA VAL A 13 -26.01 -1.34 7.95
C VAL A 13 -25.26 -0.05 7.68
N ASP A 14 -24.02 0.05 8.16
CA ASP A 14 -23.15 1.20 7.93
C ASP A 14 -22.16 0.89 6.81
N MET A 15 -22.33 1.54 5.66
CA MET A 15 -21.49 1.36 4.47
C MET A 15 -20.59 2.57 4.20
N ARG A 16 -20.30 3.40 5.19
CA ARG A 16 -19.44 4.57 5.02
C ARG A 16 -17.99 4.18 4.65
N SER A 17 -17.47 3.14 5.28
CA SER A 17 -16.09 2.67 5.10
C SER A 17 -15.95 1.28 5.71
N ASP A 18 -15.06 0.46 5.20
CA ASP A 18 -14.62 -0.79 5.83
C ASP A 18 -13.94 -0.56 7.19
N THR A 19 -13.40 0.64 7.41
CA THR A 19 -12.79 1.03 8.70
C THR A 19 -13.76 1.10 9.88
N VAL A 20 -15.08 1.10 9.66
CA VAL A 20 -16.09 1.05 10.73
C VAL A 20 -16.42 -0.37 11.17
N THR A 21 -15.87 -1.40 10.53
CA THR A 21 -16.01 -2.79 10.94
C THR A 21 -15.33 -2.99 12.29
N LYS A 22 -15.92 -3.89 13.09
CA LYS A 22 -15.40 -4.20 14.43
C LYS A 22 -14.75 -5.58 14.42
N PRO A 23 -13.77 -5.80 15.30
CA PRO A 23 -13.19 -7.13 15.46
C PRO A 23 -14.26 -8.13 15.91
N SER A 24 -14.12 -9.41 15.53
CA SER A 24 -14.96 -10.48 16.01
C SER A 24 -14.70 -10.75 17.50
N LYS A 25 -15.58 -11.56 18.12
CA LYS A 25 -15.39 -11.96 19.52
C LYS A 25 -14.07 -12.70 19.72
N GLU A 26 -13.73 -13.59 18.81
CA GLU A 26 -12.51 -14.39 18.83
C GLU A 26 -11.27 -13.50 18.68
N MET A 27 -11.33 -12.47 17.83
CA MET A 27 -10.25 -11.49 17.70
C MET A 27 -10.06 -10.72 19.01
N ILE A 28 -11.14 -10.28 19.67
CA ILE A 28 -11.05 -9.59 20.96
C ILE A 28 -10.46 -10.50 22.04
N GLU A 29 -10.88 -11.77 22.10
CA GLU A 29 -10.34 -12.75 23.03
C GLU A 29 -8.84 -13.01 22.77
N ALA A 30 -8.43 -13.11 21.51
CA ALA A 30 -7.02 -13.24 21.14
C ALA A 30 -6.20 -12.04 21.59
N MET A 31 -6.71 -10.82 21.35
CA MET A 31 -6.04 -9.58 21.80
C MET A 31 -5.91 -9.52 23.32
N PHE A 32 -6.94 -9.93 24.06
CA PHE A 32 -6.91 -9.92 25.54
C PHE A 32 -5.91 -10.91 26.11
N ASN A 33 -5.73 -12.06 25.47
CA ASN A 33 -4.84 -13.12 25.92
C ASN A 33 -3.44 -13.06 25.30
N ALA A 34 -3.14 -12.07 24.47
CA ALA A 34 -1.85 -11.94 23.81
C ALA A 34 -0.73 -11.76 24.86
N SER A 35 0.37 -12.45 24.66
CA SER A 35 1.60 -12.18 25.42
C SER A 35 2.19 -10.87 24.93
N VAL A 36 2.63 -10.05 25.85
CA VAL A 36 3.23 -8.74 25.57
C VAL A 36 4.63 -8.64 26.15
N GLY A 37 5.46 -7.82 25.56
CA GLY A 37 6.83 -7.55 25.98
C GLY A 37 7.28 -6.19 25.50
N ASP A 38 8.55 -5.85 25.71
CA ASP A 38 9.13 -4.61 25.23
C ASP A 38 9.56 -4.76 23.76
N ASP A 39 8.89 -4.05 22.87
CA ASP A 39 9.14 -4.08 21.43
C ASP A 39 10.52 -3.47 21.06
N VAL A 40 11.01 -2.51 21.84
CA VAL A 40 12.31 -1.88 21.60
C VAL A 40 13.46 -2.87 21.76
N PHE A 41 13.30 -3.86 22.66
CA PHE A 41 14.27 -4.93 22.89
C PHE A 41 13.93 -6.23 22.14
N GLU A 42 12.93 -6.18 21.24
CA GLU A 42 12.42 -7.35 20.50
C GLU A 42 11.92 -8.48 21.43
N GLU A 43 11.41 -8.11 22.60
CA GLU A 43 10.93 -9.04 23.63
C GLU A 43 9.40 -9.27 23.57
N ASP A 44 8.66 -8.54 22.70
CA ASP A 44 7.23 -8.79 22.52
C ASP A 44 7.01 -9.99 21.57
N PRO A 45 6.56 -11.15 22.10
CA PRO A 45 6.41 -12.35 21.28
C PRO A 45 5.28 -12.20 20.26
N SER A 46 4.22 -11.44 20.56
CA SER A 46 3.08 -11.26 19.63
C SER A 46 3.48 -10.41 18.43
N VAL A 47 4.30 -9.39 18.62
CA VAL A 47 4.84 -8.57 17.53
C VAL A 47 5.81 -9.39 16.70
N ASN A 48 6.74 -10.11 17.32
CA ASN A 48 7.71 -10.94 16.62
C ASN A 48 7.04 -12.03 15.77
N ASP A 49 6.05 -12.73 16.34
CA ASP A 49 5.30 -13.77 15.62
C ASP A 49 4.51 -13.17 14.46
N LEU A 50 3.90 -12.00 14.61
CA LEU A 50 3.18 -11.31 13.53
C LEU A 50 4.12 -10.92 12.39
N GLN A 51 5.29 -10.36 12.71
CA GLN A 51 6.28 -9.98 11.71
C GLN A 51 6.81 -11.21 10.96
N ALA A 52 7.15 -12.28 11.66
CA ALA A 52 7.59 -13.53 11.05
C ALA A 52 6.49 -14.14 10.16
N PHE A 53 5.24 -14.18 10.65
CA PHE A 53 4.11 -14.66 9.89
C PHE A 53 3.86 -13.84 8.62
N ALA A 54 3.87 -12.51 8.73
CA ALA A 54 3.63 -11.63 7.57
C ALA A 54 4.72 -11.77 6.52
N ALA A 55 5.99 -11.83 6.95
CA ALA A 55 7.12 -12.06 6.05
C ALA A 55 6.97 -13.39 5.29
N ASP A 56 6.68 -14.50 5.99
CA ASP A 56 6.47 -15.79 5.33
C ASP A 56 5.23 -15.80 4.45
N TYR A 57 4.12 -15.24 4.93
CA TYR A 57 2.85 -15.22 4.20
C TYR A 57 2.94 -14.53 2.85
N PHE A 58 3.69 -13.42 2.77
CA PHE A 58 3.93 -12.68 1.53
C PHE A 58 5.24 -13.06 0.82
N GLY A 59 6.03 -13.97 1.38
CA GLY A 59 7.32 -14.38 0.81
C GLY A 59 8.33 -13.24 0.75
N LYS A 60 8.34 -12.36 1.76
CA LYS A 60 9.28 -11.26 1.92
C LYS A 60 10.40 -11.62 2.87
N GLU A 61 11.52 -10.90 2.75
CA GLU A 61 12.69 -11.09 3.61
C GLU A 61 12.38 -10.75 5.09
N ALA A 62 11.60 -9.69 5.31
CA ALA A 62 11.20 -9.21 6.61
C ALA A 62 9.86 -8.48 6.55
N ALA A 63 9.23 -8.31 7.71
CA ALA A 63 8.08 -7.43 7.90
C ALA A 63 8.28 -6.60 9.16
N LEU A 64 7.66 -5.43 9.20
CA LEU A 64 7.67 -4.52 10.33
C LEU A 64 6.24 -4.20 10.74
N TYR A 65 5.91 -4.45 12.00
CA TYR A 65 4.63 -4.01 12.56
C TYR A 65 4.61 -2.50 12.75
N CYS A 66 3.54 -1.87 12.33
CA CYS A 66 3.30 -0.44 12.50
C CYS A 66 1.89 -0.18 13.02
N SER A 67 1.70 0.90 13.74
CA SER A 67 0.41 1.25 14.36
C SER A 67 -0.66 1.70 13.36
N SER A 68 -0.30 1.97 12.11
CA SER A 68 -1.23 2.36 11.05
C SER A 68 -0.68 2.11 9.65
N GLY A 69 -1.56 1.92 8.66
CA GLY A 69 -1.20 1.84 7.25
C GLY A 69 -0.53 3.12 6.73
N THR A 70 -0.90 4.29 7.25
CA THR A 70 -0.19 5.54 6.95
C THR A 70 1.29 5.45 7.36
N GLN A 71 1.59 4.91 8.53
CA GLN A 71 2.96 4.75 8.99
C GLN A 71 3.74 3.78 8.10
N THR A 72 3.15 2.65 7.73
CA THR A 72 3.79 1.66 6.83
C THR A 72 4.11 2.26 5.47
N ASN A 73 3.15 2.96 4.85
CA ASN A 73 3.37 3.64 3.57
C ASN A 73 4.48 4.69 3.68
N GLN A 74 4.47 5.53 4.71
CA GLN A 74 5.47 6.58 4.87
C GLN A 74 6.87 6.03 5.11
N ILE A 75 7.01 4.94 5.87
CA ILE A 75 8.29 4.23 6.05
C ILE A 75 8.77 3.66 4.70
N ALA A 76 7.90 2.94 3.99
CA ALA A 76 8.26 2.35 2.71
C ALA A 76 8.71 3.41 1.69
N ILE A 77 7.99 4.53 1.58
CA ILE A 77 8.38 5.63 0.70
C ILE A 77 9.73 6.20 1.13
N ASN A 78 9.94 6.45 2.42
CA ASN A 78 11.19 7.01 2.94
C ASN A 78 12.41 6.10 2.69
N LEU A 79 12.22 4.78 2.70
CA LEU A 79 13.29 3.81 2.39
C LEU A 79 13.72 3.87 0.92
N HIS A 80 12.82 4.23 0.01
CA HIS A 80 13.07 4.20 -1.43
C HIS A 80 13.45 5.57 -2.00
N VAL A 81 13.15 6.66 -1.29
CA VAL A 81 13.26 8.01 -1.85
C VAL A 81 14.16 8.89 -0.96
N THR A 82 15.05 9.62 -1.59
CA THR A 82 15.86 10.64 -0.94
C THR A 82 15.29 12.05 -1.14
N PRO A 83 15.56 13.02 -0.25
CA PRO A 83 15.10 14.39 -0.45
C PRO A 83 15.48 14.95 -1.81
N GLY A 84 14.52 15.58 -2.48
CA GLY A 84 14.65 16.07 -3.85
C GLY A 84 14.25 15.06 -4.94
N GLY A 85 13.97 13.81 -4.58
CA GLY A 85 13.44 12.81 -5.51
C GLY A 85 11.95 12.98 -5.84
N GLU A 86 11.44 12.15 -6.73
CA GLU A 86 10.03 12.16 -7.15
C GLU A 86 9.39 10.78 -6.98
N VAL A 87 8.17 10.77 -6.45
CA VAL A 87 7.28 9.60 -6.37
C VAL A 87 6.20 9.72 -7.44
N ILE A 88 6.02 8.69 -8.25
CA ILE A 88 4.89 8.60 -9.19
C ILE A 88 3.76 7.79 -8.52
N CYS A 89 2.55 8.35 -8.50
CA CYS A 89 1.35 7.66 -8.04
C CYS A 89 0.09 8.20 -8.75
N HIS A 90 -1.05 7.53 -8.53
CA HIS A 90 -2.34 8.01 -9.05
C HIS A 90 -2.83 9.22 -8.25
N GLU A 91 -3.52 10.18 -8.91
CA GLU A 91 -3.99 11.44 -8.29
C GLU A 91 -4.99 11.23 -7.13
N GLU A 92 -5.67 10.08 -7.07
CA GLU A 92 -6.60 9.72 -6.00
C GLU A 92 -6.02 8.70 -5.00
N SER A 93 -4.73 8.35 -5.10
CA SER A 93 -4.10 7.40 -4.18
C SER A 93 -4.10 7.91 -2.73
N HIS A 94 -4.21 6.98 -1.79
CA HIS A 94 -4.27 7.27 -0.37
C HIS A 94 -2.99 7.96 0.12
N ILE A 95 -1.81 7.49 -0.32
CA ILE A 95 -0.49 8.04 0.05
C ILE A 95 -0.35 9.53 -0.28
N TYR A 96 -1.09 10.02 -1.27
CA TYR A 96 -1.09 11.44 -1.63
C TYR A 96 -2.20 12.22 -0.92
N LYS A 97 -3.43 11.70 -0.94
CA LYS A 97 -4.62 12.45 -0.51
C LYS A 97 -4.83 12.47 1.02
N TYR A 98 -4.44 11.40 1.72
CA TYR A 98 -4.92 11.13 3.08
C TYR A 98 -3.82 10.90 4.12
N GLU A 99 -2.56 11.18 3.77
CA GLU A 99 -1.42 10.97 4.67
C GLU A 99 -0.72 12.28 5.06
N GLY A 100 -1.47 13.39 5.11
CA GLY A 100 -1.00 14.65 5.66
C GLY A 100 0.22 15.24 4.94
N ALA A 101 0.29 15.10 3.61
CA ALA A 101 1.45 15.45 2.78
C ALA A 101 2.75 14.72 3.21
N GLY A 102 2.60 13.48 3.71
CA GLY A 102 3.68 12.68 4.28
C GLY A 102 4.86 12.47 3.33
N ILE A 103 4.62 12.29 2.03
CA ILE A 103 5.68 12.16 1.02
C ILE A 103 6.62 13.36 1.05
N ALA A 104 6.08 14.57 1.05
CA ALA A 104 6.88 15.79 1.11
C ALA A 104 7.49 16.00 2.49
N LYS A 105 6.70 15.77 3.57
CA LYS A 105 7.11 16.06 4.94
C LYS A 105 8.18 15.09 5.45
N ASN A 106 8.00 13.79 5.21
CA ASN A 106 8.84 12.75 5.79
C ASN A 106 10.01 12.37 4.89
N SER A 107 9.81 12.41 3.56
CA SER A 107 10.83 11.99 2.59
C SER A 107 11.41 13.14 1.77
N GLY A 108 10.89 14.37 1.91
CA GLY A 108 11.37 15.53 1.16
C GLY A 108 11.20 15.39 -0.36
N ALA A 109 10.27 14.54 -0.80
CA ALA A 109 10.09 14.20 -2.20
C ALA A 109 8.93 14.96 -2.84
N SER A 110 9.06 15.24 -4.13
CA SER A 110 7.95 15.70 -4.98
C SER A 110 7.06 14.52 -5.38
N VAL A 111 5.85 14.84 -5.86
CA VAL A 111 4.90 13.84 -6.30
C VAL A 111 4.45 14.13 -7.72
N ARG A 112 4.60 13.14 -8.58
CA ARG A 112 4.04 13.13 -9.93
C ARG A 112 2.70 12.40 -9.92
N LEU A 113 1.63 13.16 -10.10
CA LEU A 113 0.28 12.63 -10.11
C LEU A 113 -0.13 12.22 -11.52
N LEU A 114 -0.58 10.99 -11.66
CA LEU A 114 -1.06 10.46 -12.92
C LEU A 114 -2.56 10.16 -12.87
N ARG A 115 -3.20 10.28 -14.03
CA ARG A 115 -4.56 9.81 -14.28
C ARG A 115 -4.47 8.45 -14.93
N GLY A 116 -5.00 7.45 -14.27
CA GLY A 116 -5.12 6.11 -14.80
C GLY A 116 -6.59 5.74 -15.05
N ASP A 117 -6.83 4.48 -15.32
CA ASP A 117 -8.17 3.94 -15.40
C ASP A 117 -8.65 3.48 -14.02
N ARG A 118 -9.58 4.20 -13.40
CA ARG A 118 -10.15 3.85 -12.09
C ARG A 118 -9.07 3.60 -11.03
N GLY A 119 -8.06 4.46 -10.95
CA GLY A 119 -6.96 4.36 -9.99
C GLY A 119 -5.79 3.48 -10.44
N ARG A 120 -5.95 2.75 -11.53
CA ARG A 120 -4.93 1.84 -12.06
C ARG A 120 -4.06 2.56 -13.07
N LEU A 121 -2.77 2.47 -12.88
CA LEU A 121 -1.75 2.95 -13.81
C LEU A 121 -1.27 1.79 -14.69
N ASN A 122 -0.84 2.08 -15.89
CA ASN A 122 -0.17 1.14 -16.77
C ASN A 122 1.20 1.68 -17.19
N VAL A 123 1.97 0.88 -17.90
CA VAL A 123 3.32 1.27 -18.35
C VAL A 123 3.30 2.52 -19.23
N LEU A 124 2.29 2.70 -20.07
CA LEU A 124 2.21 3.87 -20.96
C LEU A 124 1.94 5.15 -20.17
N ASP A 125 1.17 5.04 -19.08
CA ASP A 125 0.92 6.17 -18.19
C ASP A 125 2.21 6.59 -17.49
N VAL A 126 2.96 5.64 -16.92
CA VAL A 126 4.17 5.90 -16.13
C VAL A 126 5.33 6.35 -17.02
N LYS A 127 5.57 5.67 -18.15
CA LYS A 127 6.72 5.90 -19.03
C LYS A 127 6.85 7.35 -19.50
N LYS A 128 5.72 8.03 -19.74
CA LYS A 128 5.71 9.43 -20.20
C LYS A 128 6.27 10.43 -19.19
N TRP A 129 6.32 10.01 -17.91
CA TRP A 129 6.62 10.89 -16.78
C TRP A 129 7.87 10.48 -16.01
N ILE A 130 8.60 9.49 -16.51
CA ILE A 130 9.95 9.21 -16.01
C ILE A 130 10.85 10.35 -16.43
N ASN A 131 11.42 11.03 -15.46
CA ASN A 131 12.34 12.14 -15.70
C ASN A 131 13.70 11.62 -16.20
N PRO A 132 14.36 12.33 -17.11
CA PRO A 132 15.71 11.96 -17.57
C PRO A 132 16.70 12.04 -16.38
N ALA A 133 17.48 10.97 -16.19
CA ALA A 133 18.40 10.86 -15.06
C ALA A 133 19.67 11.73 -15.23
N ASP A 134 19.96 12.17 -16.44
CA ASP A 134 21.11 13.00 -16.82
C ASP A 134 20.82 14.49 -16.88
N ASP A 135 19.59 14.92 -16.63
CA ASP A 135 19.18 16.33 -16.61
C ASP A 135 18.94 16.81 -15.16
N VAL A 136 19.88 17.59 -14.64
CA VAL A 136 19.87 18.11 -13.26
C VAL A 136 18.72 19.06 -12.93
N HIS A 137 17.94 19.50 -13.93
CA HIS A 137 16.78 20.36 -13.71
C HIS A 137 15.52 19.59 -13.27
N TYR A 138 15.52 18.27 -13.43
CA TYR A 138 14.41 17.43 -13.04
C TYR A 138 14.69 16.66 -11.74
N PRO A 139 13.69 16.50 -10.87
CA PRO A 139 13.81 15.56 -9.77
C PRO A 139 13.96 14.13 -10.32
N LEU A 140 14.87 13.36 -9.76
CA LEU A 140 15.02 11.95 -10.16
C LEU A 140 13.78 11.16 -9.76
N THR A 141 13.16 10.44 -10.68
CA THR A 141 12.08 9.52 -10.35
C THR A 141 12.65 8.33 -9.58
N GLN A 142 12.25 8.16 -8.31
CA GLN A 142 12.83 7.19 -7.39
C GLN A 142 11.84 6.14 -6.90
N LEU A 143 10.55 6.32 -7.15
CA LEU A 143 9.52 5.35 -6.74
C LEU A 143 8.31 5.43 -7.67
N VAL A 144 7.79 4.26 -8.02
CA VAL A 144 6.43 4.11 -8.56
C VAL A 144 5.59 3.40 -7.51
N SER A 145 4.46 4.00 -7.13
CA SER A 145 3.53 3.42 -6.16
C SER A 145 2.15 3.22 -6.77
N VAL A 146 1.57 2.07 -6.50
CA VAL A 146 0.19 1.71 -6.88
C VAL A 146 -0.60 1.28 -5.65
N GLU A 147 -1.92 1.34 -5.75
CA GLU A 147 -2.86 0.97 -4.68
C GLU A 147 -3.81 -0.13 -5.19
N ASP A 148 -3.85 -1.29 -4.54
CA ASP A 148 -4.73 -2.39 -4.92
C ASP A 148 -5.35 -3.06 -3.65
N THR A 149 -6.68 -3.07 -3.52
CA THR A 149 -7.70 -2.49 -4.40
C THR A 149 -7.74 -0.97 -4.23
N THR A 150 -8.05 -0.25 -5.33
CA THR A 150 -8.11 1.21 -5.27
C THR A 150 -9.22 1.69 -4.33
N ASN A 151 -8.94 2.65 -3.45
CA ASN A 151 -9.92 3.12 -2.46
C ASN A 151 -10.98 4.05 -3.08
N ARG A 152 -10.57 5.23 -3.55
CA ARG A 152 -11.48 6.34 -3.91
C ARG A 152 -12.22 6.15 -5.23
N VAL A 153 -11.72 5.31 -6.08
CA VAL A 153 -12.20 5.15 -7.45
C VAL A 153 -12.96 3.83 -7.67
N GLY A 154 -13.58 3.33 -6.60
CA GLY A 154 -14.57 2.25 -6.65
C GLY A 154 -14.03 0.84 -6.44
N GLY A 155 -12.92 0.67 -5.71
CA GLY A 155 -12.41 -0.66 -5.35
C GLY A 155 -11.92 -1.46 -6.56
N ALA A 156 -11.42 -0.78 -7.59
CA ALA A 156 -10.94 -1.48 -8.77
C ALA A 156 -9.73 -2.35 -8.43
N ILE A 157 -9.68 -3.52 -9.05
CA ILE A 157 -8.58 -4.48 -8.93
C ILE A 157 -7.73 -4.36 -10.19
N TYR A 158 -6.40 -4.33 -10.03
CA TYR A 158 -5.49 -4.37 -11.18
C TYR A 158 -5.61 -5.69 -11.94
N ASP A 159 -5.41 -5.67 -13.24
CA ASP A 159 -5.02 -6.88 -13.96
C ASP A 159 -3.60 -7.27 -13.52
N PHE A 160 -3.40 -8.52 -13.14
CA PHE A 160 -2.10 -8.99 -12.64
C PHE A 160 -1.00 -8.94 -13.73
N GLU A 161 -1.37 -9.14 -15.00
CA GLU A 161 -0.43 -8.98 -16.10
C GLU A 161 0.03 -7.52 -16.27
N GLU A 162 -0.83 -6.54 -15.97
CA GLU A 162 -0.41 -5.13 -15.96
C GLU A 162 0.53 -4.83 -14.78
N ILE A 163 0.31 -5.44 -13.60
CA ILE A 163 1.27 -5.35 -12.48
C ILE A 163 2.62 -5.88 -12.91
N LYS A 164 2.69 -7.07 -13.53
CA LYS A 164 3.96 -7.66 -14.01
C LYS A 164 4.65 -6.81 -15.07
N LYS A 165 3.89 -6.17 -15.96
CA LYS A 165 4.44 -5.24 -16.94
C LYS A 165 5.04 -4.01 -16.25
N LEU A 166 4.34 -3.42 -15.26
CA LEU A 166 4.85 -2.31 -14.46
C LEU A 166 6.10 -2.73 -13.70
N ARG A 167 6.09 -3.90 -13.04
CA ARG A 167 7.25 -4.45 -12.36
C ARG A 167 8.46 -4.60 -13.29
N THR A 168 8.26 -5.19 -14.45
CA THR A 168 9.32 -5.36 -15.44
C THR A 168 9.87 -4.02 -15.90
N PHE A 169 8.98 -3.06 -16.15
CA PHE A 169 9.36 -1.72 -16.59
C PHE A 169 10.17 -0.99 -15.51
N THR A 170 9.70 -0.94 -14.27
CA THR A 170 10.37 -0.24 -13.17
C THR A 170 11.71 -0.90 -12.83
N LYS A 171 11.76 -2.24 -12.81
CA LYS A 171 12.98 -3.01 -12.57
C LYS A 171 14.07 -2.73 -13.60
N ASN A 172 13.71 -2.62 -14.90
CA ASN A 172 14.67 -2.30 -15.97
C ASN A 172 15.26 -0.89 -15.84
N LEU A 173 14.57 0.00 -15.13
CA LEU A 173 15.04 1.37 -14.84
C LEU A 173 15.72 1.49 -13.48
N GLY A 174 15.76 0.42 -12.69
CA GLY A 174 16.25 0.46 -11.29
C GLY A 174 15.37 1.27 -10.36
N ILE A 175 14.08 1.47 -10.70
CA ILE A 175 13.13 2.21 -9.89
C ILE A 175 12.34 1.23 -9.03
N PRO A 176 12.33 1.37 -7.69
CA PRO A 176 11.51 0.56 -6.79
C PRO A 176 10.01 0.68 -7.12
N PHE A 177 9.29 -0.41 -6.85
CA PHE A 177 7.86 -0.52 -7.05
C PHE A 177 7.16 -0.87 -5.74
N HIS A 178 6.35 0.05 -5.22
CA HIS A 178 5.65 -0.05 -3.94
C HIS A 178 4.16 -0.31 -4.12
N LEU A 179 3.61 -1.18 -3.29
CA LEU A 179 2.17 -1.41 -3.17
C LEU A 179 1.63 -0.78 -1.88
N ASP A 180 0.74 0.21 -1.99
CA ASP A 180 -0.22 0.47 -0.92
C ASP A 180 -1.24 -0.67 -0.92
N GLY A 181 -1.02 -1.60 -0.03
CA GLY A 181 -1.73 -2.86 0.06
C GLY A 181 -2.77 -2.91 1.17
N ALA A 182 -3.27 -1.75 1.64
CA ALA A 182 -4.29 -1.71 2.70
C ALA A 182 -5.47 -2.67 2.46
N ARG A 183 -5.74 -3.01 1.19
CA ARG A 183 -6.76 -3.97 0.77
C ARG A 183 -6.23 -5.05 -0.16
N ALA A 184 -4.94 -5.33 -0.11
CA ALA A 184 -4.30 -6.35 -0.94
C ALA A 184 -4.94 -7.73 -0.77
N MET A 185 -5.37 -8.08 0.44
CA MET A 185 -6.06 -9.35 0.70
C MET A 185 -7.37 -9.49 -0.08
N ASN A 186 -8.09 -8.39 -0.31
CA ASN A 186 -9.29 -8.41 -1.15
C ASN A 186 -8.94 -8.67 -2.62
N ALA A 187 -7.85 -8.08 -3.10
CA ALA A 187 -7.36 -8.28 -4.46
C ALA A 187 -6.86 -9.72 -4.68
N ILE A 188 -6.12 -10.27 -3.72
CA ILE A 188 -5.62 -11.65 -3.70
C ILE A 188 -6.78 -12.65 -3.69
N ALA A 189 -7.74 -12.46 -2.78
CA ALA A 189 -8.91 -13.33 -2.67
C ALA A 189 -9.78 -13.32 -3.94
N ALA A 190 -10.01 -12.13 -4.52
CA ALA A 190 -10.80 -12.02 -5.75
C ALA A 190 -10.15 -12.72 -6.96
N ARG A 191 -8.81 -12.85 -6.96
CA ARG A 191 -8.05 -13.58 -8.00
C ARG A 191 -7.85 -15.04 -7.67
N ASN A 192 -8.18 -15.47 -6.46
CA ASN A 192 -7.79 -16.80 -5.94
C ASN A 192 -6.29 -17.06 -6.15
N MET A 193 -5.46 -16.10 -5.79
CA MET A 193 -4.03 -16.08 -6.04
C MET A 193 -3.23 -16.38 -4.77
N ASP A 194 -2.06 -16.98 -4.92
CA ASP A 194 -1.10 -17.13 -3.83
C ASP A 194 -0.54 -15.74 -3.44
N PRO A 195 -0.59 -15.35 -2.14
CA PRO A 195 -0.02 -14.10 -1.66
C PRO A 195 1.46 -13.92 -2.00
N LYS A 196 2.25 -14.98 -1.99
CA LYS A 196 3.69 -14.94 -2.34
C LYS A 196 3.89 -14.56 -3.81
N ILE A 197 3.09 -15.13 -4.70
CA ILE A 197 3.15 -14.81 -6.14
C ILE A 197 2.77 -13.35 -6.38
N TYR A 198 1.73 -12.88 -5.69
CA TYR A 198 1.28 -11.50 -5.82
C TYR A 198 2.32 -10.51 -5.29
N ALA A 199 2.81 -10.74 -4.08
CA ALA A 199 3.76 -9.85 -3.42
C ALA A 199 5.14 -9.83 -4.07
N ALA A 200 5.53 -10.90 -4.79
CA ALA A 200 6.82 -10.97 -5.50
C ALA A 200 7.00 -9.85 -6.56
N GLU A 201 5.90 -9.27 -7.03
CA GLU A 201 5.96 -8.19 -8.02
C GLU A 201 6.35 -6.83 -7.43
N PHE A 202 6.40 -6.68 -6.11
CA PHE A 202 6.68 -5.41 -5.43
C PHE A 202 7.96 -5.48 -4.62
N ASP A 203 8.70 -4.37 -4.52
CA ASP A 203 9.86 -4.26 -3.64
C ASP A 203 9.43 -4.07 -2.18
N SER A 204 8.34 -3.35 -1.96
CA SER A 204 7.70 -3.19 -0.65
C SER A 204 6.18 -3.15 -0.76
N LEU A 205 5.50 -3.58 0.30
CA LEU A 205 4.05 -3.48 0.42
C LEU A 205 3.66 -3.11 1.86
N SER A 206 2.54 -2.38 1.99
CA SER A 206 1.95 -1.98 3.27
C SER A 206 0.65 -2.72 3.54
#